data_e2388559a9ce4a0c72678610f3988b63
#
_entry.id   e2388559a9ce4a0c72678610f3988b63
#
_cell.length_a   1.000
_cell.length_b   1.000
_cell.length_c   1.000
_cell.angle_alpha   90.00
_cell.angle_beta   90.00
_cell.angle_gamma   90.00
#
_symmetry.space_group_name_H-M   'P 1'
#
loop_
_entity.id
_entity.type
_entity.pdbx_description
1 polymer ?
#
loop_
_entity_poly.entity_id
_entity_poly.type
_entity_poly.pdbx_seq_one_letter_code
_entity_poly.pdbx_strand_id
1 'polypeptide(L)'
;MQPQEWFQRKLQEFKDDPGFQTELLLLDINEQIVERMVARGIRRSELAQRLGSSRAFVTQLLNGKPNLTLKTLVQVAHALGMAVDVQLRPRYLQRLVDWQPLEPCGSEGWQPPLPTDKQVRVRDESAAAA
;
A
#
# COMPACT_ATOMS: atom_id res chain seq x y z
N MET A 1 -7.97 8.41 34.58
CA MET A 1 -7.80 7.92 33.20
C MET A 1 -7.48 9.09 32.29
N GLN A 2 -6.33 9.09 31.71
CA GLN A 2 -5.98 10.15 30.76
C GLN A 2 -6.67 9.88 29.40
N PRO A 3 -7.16 10.92 28.71
CA PRO A 3 -7.84 10.75 27.41
C PRO A 3 -7.00 10.00 26.36
N GLN A 4 -5.69 10.11 26.46
CA GLN A 4 -4.74 9.44 25.54
C GLN A 4 -4.70 7.92 25.72
N GLU A 5 -4.79 7.44 26.98
CA GLU A 5 -4.81 6.01 27.27
C GLU A 5 -6.11 5.34 26.80
N TRP A 6 -7.22 6.03 26.99
CA TRP A 6 -8.52 5.58 26.49
C TRP A 6 -8.54 5.46 24.96
N PHE A 7 -8.00 6.48 24.28
CA PHE A 7 -7.92 6.50 22.81
C PHE A 7 -7.03 5.38 22.27
N GLN A 8 -5.87 5.16 22.88
CA GLN A 8 -4.96 4.07 22.49
C GLN A 8 -5.58 2.69 22.71
N ARG A 9 -6.30 2.52 23.81
CA ARG A 9 -7.01 1.28 24.11
C ARG A 9 -8.11 1.02 23.07
N LYS A 10 -8.89 2.03 22.72
CA LYS A 10 -9.90 1.96 21.68
C LYS A 10 -9.29 1.64 20.31
N LEU A 11 -8.20 2.27 19.95
CA LEU A 11 -7.49 1.96 18.70
C LEU A 11 -7.00 0.52 18.67
N GLN A 12 -6.50 -0.03 19.76
CA GLN A 12 -6.08 -1.43 19.84
C GLN A 12 -7.25 -2.39 19.69
N GLU A 13 -8.40 -2.04 20.29
CA GLU A 13 -9.62 -2.84 20.18
C GLU A 13 -10.13 -2.90 18.74
N PHE A 14 -10.05 -1.78 18.01
CA PHE A 14 -10.45 -1.70 16.61
C PHE A 14 -9.41 -2.30 15.63
N LYS A 15 -8.15 -2.39 16.00
CA LYS A 15 -7.11 -2.96 15.13
C LYS A 15 -7.38 -4.41 14.71
N ASP A 16 -8.08 -5.15 15.54
CA ASP A 16 -8.42 -6.55 15.27
C ASP A 16 -9.79 -6.70 14.56
N ASP A 17 -10.53 -5.61 14.39
CA ASP A 17 -11.81 -5.64 13.69
C ASP A 17 -11.62 -5.66 12.17
N PRO A 18 -12.14 -6.69 11.46
CA PRO A 18 -12.01 -6.78 10.00
C PRO A 18 -12.65 -5.61 9.26
N GLY A 19 -13.75 -5.05 9.78
CA GLY A 19 -14.41 -3.89 9.19
C GLY A 19 -13.51 -2.66 9.19
N PHE A 20 -12.91 -2.37 10.32
CA PHE A 20 -11.97 -1.27 10.46
C PHE A 20 -10.73 -1.43 9.57
N GLN A 21 -10.17 -2.64 9.52
CA GLN A 21 -9.04 -2.94 8.63
C GLN A 21 -9.40 -2.75 7.15
N THR A 22 -10.62 -3.10 6.77
CA THR A 22 -11.12 -2.89 5.41
C THR A 22 -11.19 -1.42 5.07
N GLU A 23 -11.71 -0.59 5.97
CA GLU A 23 -11.79 0.87 5.76
C GLU A 23 -10.42 1.51 5.63
N LEU A 24 -9.46 1.14 6.47
CA LEU A 24 -8.09 1.61 6.37
C LEU A 24 -7.43 1.22 5.05
N LEU A 25 -7.64 -0.01 4.61
CA LEU A 25 -7.10 -0.49 3.35
C LEU A 25 -7.72 0.24 2.15
N LEU A 26 -9.03 0.48 2.18
CA LEU A 26 -9.72 1.26 1.16
C LEU A 26 -9.21 2.70 1.09
N LEU A 27 -8.95 3.32 2.24
CA LEU A 27 -8.38 4.65 2.33
C LEU A 27 -6.99 4.70 1.67
N ASP A 28 -6.14 3.76 1.99
CA ASP A 28 -4.80 3.64 1.42
C ASP A 28 -4.83 3.42 -0.09
N ILE A 29 -5.69 2.54 -0.56
CA ILE A 29 -5.89 2.29 -2.00
C ILE A 29 -6.38 3.56 -2.71
N ASN A 30 -7.36 4.26 -2.13
CA ASN A 30 -7.89 5.50 -2.71
C ASN A 30 -6.82 6.59 -2.78
N GLU A 31 -6.01 6.73 -1.76
CA GLU A 31 -4.89 7.67 -1.74
C GLU A 31 -3.89 7.38 -2.86
N GLN A 32 -3.50 6.15 -3.04
CA GLN A 32 -2.61 5.73 -4.14
C GLN A 32 -3.21 6.00 -5.52
N ILE A 33 -4.51 5.77 -5.70
CA ILE A 33 -5.22 6.07 -6.94
C ILE A 33 -5.20 7.58 -7.22
N VAL A 34 -5.55 8.39 -6.23
CA VAL A 34 -5.58 9.85 -6.35
C VAL A 34 -4.19 10.42 -6.64
N GLU A 35 -3.18 9.98 -5.94
CA GLU A 35 -1.79 10.37 -6.18
C GLU A 35 -1.36 10.09 -7.61
N ARG A 36 -1.72 8.93 -8.14
CA ARG A 36 -1.39 8.54 -9.51
C ARG A 36 -2.16 9.37 -10.53
N MET A 37 -3.42 9.65 -10.26
CA MET A 37 -4.22 10.55 -11.11
C MET A 37 -3.60 11.94 -11.18
N VAL A 38 -3.22 12.50 -10.05
CA VAL A 38 -2.57 13.82 -9.97
C VAL A 38 -1.23 13.81 -10.71
N ALA A 39 -0.40 12.81 -10.47
CA ALA A 39 0.92 12.68 -11.09
C ALA A 39 0.84 12.59 -12.63
N ARG A 40 -0.20 11.99 -13.15
CA ARG A 40 -0.44 11.85 -14.62
C ARG A 40 -1.37 12.90 -15.20
N GLY A 41 -1.94 13.77 -14.40
CA GLY A 41 -2.91 14.77 -14.84
C GLY A 41 -4.21 14.17 -15.38
N ILE A 42 -4.61 12.99 -14.87
CA ILE A 42 -5.81 12.29 -15.29
C ILE A 42 -6.99 12.81 -14.49
N ARG A 43 -8.04 13.28 -15.19
CA ARG A 43 -9.28 13.73 -14.57
C ARG A 43 -10.23 12.55 -14.30
N ARG A 44 -11.20 12.75 -13.40
CA ARG A 44 -12.23 11.75 -13.11
C ARG A 44 -13.01 11.31 -14.33
N SER A 45 -13.35 12.25 -15.23
CA SER A 45 -14.03 11.96 -16.49
C SER A 45 -13.17 11.10 -17.42
N GLU A 46 -11.89 11.37 -17.48
CA GLU A 46 -10.94 10.61 -18.29
C GLU A 46 -10.76 9.19 -17.75
N LEU A 47 -10.65 9.04 -16.42
CA LEU A 47 -10.61 7.72 -15.80
C LEU A 47 -11.90 6.93 -16.07
N ALA A 48 -13.07 7.59 -15.97
CA ALA A 48 -14.34 6.97 -16.30
C ALA A 48 -14.40 6.45 -17.75
N GLN A 49 -13.89 7.23 -18.71
CA GLN A 49 -13.80 6.80 -20.10
C GLN A 49 -12.89 5.57 -20.28
N ARG A 50 -11.73 5.57 -19.63
CA ARG A 50 -10.80 4.45 -19.68
C ARG A 50 -11.36 3.16 -19.06
N LEU A 51 -12.20 3.31 -18.04
CA LEU A 51 -12.88 2.19 -17.38
C LEU A 51 -14.15 1.74 -18.12
N GLY A 52 -14.63 2.52 -19.07
CA GLY A 52 -15.94 2.29 -19.69
C GLY A 52 -17.10 2.43 -18.71
N SER A 53 -16.96 3.27 -17.70
CA SER A 53 -17.94 3.47 -16.64
C SER A 53 -18.36 4.95 -16.53
N SER A 54 -19.32 5.23 -15.64
CA SER A 54 -19.82 6.59 -15.44
C SER A 54 -18.89 7.41 -14.54
N ARG A 55 -18.93 8.73 -14.68
CA ARG A 55 -18.24 9.66 -13.78
C ARG A 55 -18.74 9.52 -12.34
N ALA A 56 -20.02 9.25 -12.16
CA ALA A 56 -20.61 8.99 -10.85
C ALA A 56 -19.99 7.76 -10.19
N PHE A 57 -19.72 6.71 -10.94
CA PHE A 57 -19.02 5.51 -10.45
C PHE A 57 -17.61 5.83 -9.94
N VAL A 58 -16.83 6.61 -10.70
CA VAL A 58 -15.48 7.04 -10.30
C VAL A 58 -15.54 7.90 -9.04
N THR A 59 -16.48 8.81 -8.94
CA THR A 59 -16.68 9.63 -7.73
C THR A 59 -17.01 8.78 -6.51
N GLN A 60 -17.86 7.79 -6.67
CA GLN A 60 -18.18 6.86 -5.58
C GLN A 60 -17.00 5.98 -5.18
N LEU A 61 -16.20 5.55 -6.16
CA LEU A 61 -14.99 4.78 -5.95
C LEU A 61 -13.99 5.56 -5.09
N LEU A 62 -13.75 6.83 -5.45
CA LEU A 62 -12.80 7.70 -4.75
C LEU A 62 -13.30 8.15 -3.38
N ASN A 63 -14.60 8.14 -3.14
CA ASN A 63 -15.19 8.46 -1.84
C ASN A 63 -15.19 7.28 -0.85
N GLY A 64 -14.56 6.16 -1.19
CA GLY A 64 -14.37 5.05 -0.25
C GLY A 64 -15.58 4.15 -0.07
N LYS A 65 -16.31 3.84 -1.14
CA LYS A 65 -17.38 2.83 -1.04
C LYS A 65 -16.84 1.45 -0.63
N PRO A 66 -17.51 0.77 0.32
CA PRO A 66 -17.00 -0.47 0.92
C PRO A 66 -16.99 -1.69 0.00
N ASN A 67 -17.48 -1.60 -1.23
CA ASN A 67 -17.62 -2.72 -2.16
C ASN A 67 -16.67 -2.63 -3.36
N LEU A 68 -15.40 -2.38 -3.10
CA LEU A 68 -14.37 -2.47 -4.12
C LEU A 68 -14.00 -3.94 -4.37
N THR A 69 -14.36 -4.47 -5.53
CA THR A 69 -13.94 -5.82 -5.92
C THR A 69 -12.51 -5.82 -6.45
N LEU A 70 -11.81 -6.93 -6.33
CA LEU A 70 -10.47 -7.11 -6.91
C LEU A 70 -10.46 -6.85 -8.42
N LYS A 71 -11.51 -7.28 -9.11
CA LYS A 71 -11.66 -7.01 -10.55
C LYS A 71 -11.67 -5.52 -10.85
N THR A 72 -12.46 -4.75 -10.11
CA THR A 72 -12.53 -3.30 -10.25
C THR A 72 -11.19 -2.64 -9.94
N LEU A 73 -10.53 -3.07 -8.87
CA LEU A 73 -9.21 -2.57 -8.49
C LEU A 73 -8.17 -2.80 -9.59
N VAL A 74 -8.13 -3.98 -10.16
CA VAL A 74 -7.22 -4.31 -11.27
C VAL A 74 -7.52 -3.47 -12.51
N GLN A 75 -8.79 -3.26 -12.83
CA GLN A 75 -9.19 -2.41 -13.95
C GLN A 75 -8.76 -0.95 -13.76
N VAL A 76 -8.97 -0.41 -12.57
CA VAL A 76 -8.53 0.97 -12.23
C VAL A 76 -7.02 1.10 -12.32
N ALA A 77 -6.30 0.17 -11.73
CA ALA A 77 -4.84 0.16 -11.76
C ALA A 77 -4.32 0.08 -13.20
N HIS A 78 -4.88 -0.79 -14.00
CA HIS A 78 -4.52 -0.92 -15.42
C HIS A 78 -4.76 0.39 -16.19
N ALA A 79 -5.91 1.03 -15.98
CA ALA A 79 -6.23 2.33 -16.60
C ALA A 79 -5.26 3.44 -16.23
N LEU A 80 -4.68 3.36 -15.02
CA LEU A 80 -3.67 4.30 -14.51
C LEU A 80 -2.23 3.88 -14.81
N GLY A 81 -2.03 2.74 -15.47
CA GLY A 81 -0.71 2.19 -15.74
C GLY A 81 0.03 1.72 -14.48
N MET A 82 -0.72 1.18 -13.53
CA MET A 82 -0.20 0.57 -12.31
C MET A 82 -0.44 -0.94 -12.32
N ALA A 83 0.34 -1.67 -11.56
CA ALA A 83 0.12 -3.07 -11.24
C ALA A 83 -0.41 -3.21 -9.81
N VAL A 84 -1.28 -4.18 -9.59
CA VAL A 84 -1.77 -4.51 -8.25
C VAL A 84 -1.00 -5.72 -7.73
N ASP A 85 -0.40 -5.55 -6.58
CA ASP A 85 0.23 -6.64 -5.83
C ASP A 85 -0.48 -6.79 -4.49
N VAL A 86 -0.91 -8.00 -4.18
CA VAL A 86 -1.61 -8.32 -2.93
C VAL A 86 -0.83 -9.38 -2.18
N GLN A 87 -0.36 -9.02 -1.00
CA GLN A 87 0.37 -9.94 -0.13
C GLN A 87 -0.42 -10.18 1.15
N LEU A 88 -0.68 -11.45 1.42
CA LEU A 88 -1.27 -11.88 2.69
C LEU A 88 -0.16 -12.32 3.63
N ARG A 89 -0.08 -11.65 4.77
CA ARG A 89 0.95 -11.92 5.78
C ARG A 89 0.32 -12.50 7.03
N PRO A 90 0.98 -13.47 7.69
CA PRO A 90 0.54 -13.91 9.01
C PRO A 90 0.52 -12.75 10.01
N ARG A 91 -0.45 -12.72 10.92
CA ARG A 91 -0.64 -11.63 11.89
C ARG A 91 0.59 -11.35 12.78
N TYR A 92 1.35 -12.39 13.10
CA TYR A 92 2.55 -12.21 13.92
C TYR A 92 3.65 -11.40 13.22
N LEU A 93 3.71 -11.43 11.89
CA LEU A 93 4.65 -10.61 11.11
C LEU A 93 4.22 -9.15 11.03
N GLN A 94 2.93 -8.88 11.13
CA GLN A 94 2.40 -7.51 11.16
C GLN A 94 2.88 -6.77 12.42
N ARG A 95 2.94 -7.44 13.56
CA ARG A 95 3.53 -6.88 14.78
C ARG A 95 5.01 -6.53 14.65
N LEU A 96 5.75 -7.27 13.83
CA LEU A 96 7.16 -7.01 13.57
C LEU A 96 7.36 -5.81 12.62
N VAL A 97 6.41 -5.57 11.73
CA VAL A 97 6.44 -4.41 10.80
C VAL A 97 6.00 -3.13 11.48
N ASP A 98 5.01 -3.20 12.38
CA ASP A 98 4.58 -2.06 13.21
C ASP A 98 5.62 -1.71 14.30
N TRP A 99 6.56 -2.60 14.55
CA TRP A 99 7.70 -2.30 15.42
C TRP A 99 8.68 -1.40 14.66
N GLN A 100 8.52 -0.11 14.84
CA GLN A 100 9.56 0.83 14.43
C GLN A 100 10.75 0.63 15.37
N PRO A 101 11.90 0.22 14.86
CA PRO A 101 13.08 0.21 15.70
C PRO A 101 13.25 1.63 16.24
N LEU A 102 13.30 1.73 17.55
CA LEU A 102 13.75 2.98 18.18
C LEU A 102 14.98 3.43 17.42
N GLU A 103 14.97 4.64 16.92
CA GLU A 103 16.14 5.26 16.30
C GLU A 103 17.35 4.87 17.12
N PRO A 104 18.35 4.19 16.57
CA PRO A 104 19.51 3.84 17.34
C PRO A 104 20.13 5.12 17.87
N CYS A 105 20.16 5.25 19.17
CA CYS A 105 20.88 6.33 19.84
C CYS A 105 22.33 6.29 19.36
N GLY A 106 22.70 7.24 18.50
CA GLY A 106 24.03 7.30 17.94
C GLY A 106 24.11 6.66 16.55
N SER A 107 23.88 7.45 15.54
CA SER A 107 23.98 7.07 14.13
C SER A 107 25.43 6.90 13.64
N GLU A 108 26.38 6.80 14.54
CA GLU A 108 27.77 6.61 14.13
C GLU A 108 28.10 5.11 14.10
N GLY A 109 27.96 4.52 12.93
CA GLY A 109 28.60 3.24 12.65
C GLY A 109 27.76 2.08 12.15
N TRP A 110 26.42 2.17 12.11
CA TRP A 110 25.66 1.07 11.50
C TRP A 110 25.55 1.28 9.99
N GLN A 111 26.35 0.53 9.25
CA GLN A 111 26.16 0.38 7.81
C GLN A 111 25.39 -0.93 7.59
N PRO A 112 24.33 -0.91 6.76
CA PRO A 112 23.68 -2.15 6.37
C PRO A 112 24.71 -3.06 5.71
N PRO A 113 24.67 -4.37 5.99
CA PRO A 113 25.57 -5.30 5.33
C PRO A 113 25.42 -5.13 3.82
N LEU A 114 26.52 -4.88 3.16
CA LEU A 114 26.57 -4.85 1.70
C LEU A 114 25.97 -6.13 1.15
N PRO A 115 25.21 -6.07 0.04
CA PRO A 115 24.67 -7.26 -0.57
C PRO A 115 25.79 -8.26 -0.78
N THR A 116 25.59 -9.46 -0.24
CA THR A 116 26.62 -10.48 -0.26
C THR A 116 27.04 -10.79 -1.68
N ASP A 117 28.31 -10.94 -1.87
CA ASP A 117 29.04 -11.28 -3.10
C ASP A 117 28.36 -12.35 -3.98
N LYS A 118 27.53 -13.19 -3.37
CA LYS A 118 26.77 -14.23 -4.08
C LYS A 118 25.72 -13.69 -5.07
N GLN A 119 25.13 -12.53 -4.79
CA GLN A 119 24.14 -11.93 -5.71
C GLN A 119 24.81 -11.25 -6.90
N VAL A 120 25.98 -10.70 -6.70
CA VAL A 120 26.79 -10.09 -7.77
C VAL A 120 27.36 -11.17 -8.69
N ARG A 121 27.82 -12.33 -8.15
CA ARG A 121 28.33 -13.44 -8.94
C ARG A 121 27.30 -14.08 -9.87
N VAL A 122 26.05 -14.23 -9.42
CA VAL A 122 24.97 -14.79 -10.26
C VAL A 122 24.66 -13.88 -11.45
N ARG A 123 24.78 -12.56 -11.31
CA ARG A 123 24.60 -11.62 -12.42
C ARG A 123 25.78 -11.65 -13.40
N ASP A 124 26.99 -11.76 -12.90
CA ASP A 124 28.18 -11.81 -13.72
C ASP A 124 28.29 -13.13 -14.53
N GLU A 125 27.88 -14.25 -13.94
CA GLU A 125 27.84 -15.54 -14.64
C GLU A 125 26.80 -15.54 -15.77
N SER A 126 25.64 -14.90 -15.59
CA SER A 126 24.62 -14.78 -16.63
C SER A 126 25.06 -13.82 -17.76
N ALA A 127 25.86 -12.80 -17.46
CA ALA A 127 26.45 -11.90 -18.44
C ALA A 127 27.62 -12.54 -19.21
N ALA A 128 28.37 -13.41 -18.55
CA ALA A 128 29.50 -14.14 -19.18
C ALA A 128 29.04 -15.31 -20.07
N ALA A 129 27.82 -15.82 -19.87
CA ALA A 129 27.25 -16.91 -20.67
C ALA A 129 26.56 -16.43 -21.96
N ALA A 130 26.48 -15.13 -22.15
CA ALA A 130 26.04 -14.51 -23.40
C ALA A 130 27.23 -14.20 -24.30
#